data_5483a16474d5b93169675cd3a64ec2f9
#
_entry.id   5483a16474d5b93169675cd3a64ec2f9
#
_cell.length_a   1.000
_cell.length_b   1.000
_cell.length_c   1.000
_cell.angle_alpha   90.00
_cell.angle_beta   90.00
_cell.angle_gamma   90.00
#
_symmetry.space_group_name_H-M   'P 1'
#
loop_
_entity.id
_entity.type
_entity.pdbx_description
1 polymer ?
#
loop_
_entity_poly.entity_id
_entity_poly.type
_entity_poly.pdbx_seq_one_letter_code
_entity_poly.pdbx_strand_id
1 'polypeptide(L)'
;LPTGSKWSYTEGKAAVTLIDLENGAGSCAAEGTKGMNAKVRGTVPKGSYVGVRYSVSVPESLNHTDPTTVPSPLNLTAMGWNWQFGHKFMKVELEQDGGIPWGSEIYYLHVGSTDCVGDPAAGDKAECGLPNRNKVTLGKFNPAKQRIAIDFQRLFGGVNVAGDNMGGMEGMEMAMGGCMSAIDSPDCGPLFSALGMKLGTTKTTAQTAFRVVRK
;
A
#
# COMPACT_ATOMS: atom_id res chain seq x y z
N LEU A 1 -15.38 -8.67 -9.27
CA LEU A 1 -14.06 -9.29 -9.51
C LEU A 1 -14.24 -10.78 -9.77
N PRO A 2 -13.34 -11.44 -10.55
CA PRO A 2 -13.41 -12.90 -10.75
C PRO A 2 -13.26 -13.64 -9.42
N THR A 3 -14.17 -14.54 -9.11
CA THR A 3 -14.04 -15.46 -7.99
C THR A 3 -13.03 -16.56 -8.34
N GLY A 4 -12.24 -17.01 -7.33
CA GLY A 4 -11.28 -18.12 -7.49
C GLY A 4 -9.90 -17.71 -8.05
N SER A 5 -9.59 -16.44 -8.17
CA SER A 5 -8.23 -15.98 -8.48
C SER A 5 -7.41 -15.84 -7.20
N LYS A 6 -6.17 -16.37 -7.20
CA LYS A 6 -5.23 -16.12 -6.08
C LYS A 6 -4.92 -14.64 -5.83
N TRP A 7 -5.31 -13.77 -6.75
CA TRP A 7 -5.06 -12.33 -6.68
C TRP A 7 -6.27 -11.51 -6.26
N SER A 8 -7.45 -12.11 -6.19
CA SER A 8 -8.69 -11.36 -5.92
C SER A 8 -9.61 -12.15 -5.00
N TYR A 9 -10.18 -11.45 -4.03
CA TYR A 9 -11.16 -11.99 -3.11
C TYR A 9 -12.38 -11.09 -3.05
N THR A 10 -13.55 -11.70 -2.91
CA THR A 10 -14.83 -10.98 -2.80
C THR A 10 -15.68 -11.63 -1.73
N GLU A 11 -16.20 -10.85 -0.81
CA GLU A 11 -17.14 -11.25 0.23
C GLU A 11 -18.26 -10.22 0.33
N GLY A 12 -19.49 -10.65 0.02
CA GLY A 12 -20.63 -9.75 -0.06
C GLY A 12 -20.39 -8.61 -1.06
N LYS A 13 -20.34 -7.38 -0.56
CA LYS A 13 -20.04 -6.18 -1.36
C LYS A 13 -18.57 -5.75 -1.30
N ALA A 14 -17.79 -6.36 -0.41
CA ALA A 14 -16.37 -6.06 -0.27
C ALA A 14 -15.56 -6.87 -1.29
N ALA A 15 -14.62 -6.20 -1.96
CA ALA A 15 -13.76 -6.84 -2.93
C ALA A 15 -12.37 -6.24 -2.91
N VAL A 16 -11.35 -7.09 -3.02
CA VAL A 16 -9.94 -6.69 -3.06
C VAL A 16 -9.21 -7.43 -4.17
N THR A 17 -8.27 -6.74 -4.79
CA THR A 17 -7.31 -7.34 -5.73
C THR A 17 -5.91 -6.90 -5.35
N LEU A 18 -5.02 -7.85 -5.12
CA LEU A 18 -3.60 -7.57 -4.95
C LEU A 18 -2.96 -7.28 -6.31
N ILE A 19 -2.32 -6.13 -6.42
CA ILE A 19 -1.34 -5.84 -7.48
C ILE A 19 0.02 -6.21 -6.91
N ASP A 20 0.67 -7.14 -7.56
CA ASP A 20 1.96 -7.69 -7.17
C ASP A 20 2.94 -7.53 -8.33
N LEU A 21 3.91 -6.67 -8.15
CA LEU A 21 4.89 -6.30 -9.19
C LEU A 21 6.27 -6.91 -8.93
N GLU A 22 6.45 -7.59 -7.80
CA GLU A 22 7.65 -8.33 -7.49
C GLU A 22 7.56 -9.78 -8.03
N ASN A 23 8.66 -10.48 -8.15
CA ASN A 23 8.73 -11.82 -8.73
C ASN A 23 9.50 -12.84 -7.87
N GLY A 24 9.77 -12.52 -6.60
CA GLY A 24 10.56 -13.35 -5.69
C GLY A 24 12.02 -13.46 -6.06
N ALA A 25 12.58 -12.47 -6.76
CA ALA A 25 14.00 -12.45 -7.14
C ALA A 25 14.73 -11.26 -6.51
N GLY A 26 16.06 -11.32 -6.45
CA GLY A 26 16.88 -10.28 -5.83
C GLY A 26 16.53 -10.08 -4.36
N SER A 27 16.37 -8.85 -3.93
CA SER A 27 15.96 -8.47 -2.57
C SER A 27 14.59 -9.02 -2.16
N CYS A 28 13.72 -9.34 -3.11
CA CYS A 28 12.42 -9.96 -2.83
C CYS A 28 12.47 -11.47 -2.58
N ALA A 29 13.65 -12.10 -2.62
CA ALA A 29 13.77 -13.57 -2.57
C ALA A 29 13.33 -14.18 -1.24
N ALA A 30 13.43 -13.44 -0.13
CA ALA A 30 13.10 -13.93 1.22
C ALA A 30 11.58 -13.94 1.49
N GLU A 31 10.86 -12.90 1.08
CA GLU A 31 9.45 -12.70 1.40
C GLU A 31 8.54 -12.61 0.17
N GLY A 32 9.13 -12.46 -1.01
CA GLY A 32 8.40 -12.30 -2.26
C GLY A 32 7.79 -13.60 -2.79
N THR A 33 6.99 -13.45 -3.82
CA THR A 33 6.34 -14.57 -4.51
C THR A 33 6.79 -14.66 -5.96
N LYS A 34 6.87 -15.86 -6.52
CA LYS A 34 7.24 -16.04 -7.94
C LYS A 34 6.19 -15.55 -8.92
N GLY A 35 5.00 -15.30 -8.44
CA GLY A 35 3.88 -14.86 -9.28
C GLY A 35 3.76 -13.35 -9.27
N MET A 36 3.39 -12.77 -10.40
CA MET A 36 3.14 -11.34 -10.55
C MET A 36 1.71 -11.08 -10.99
N ASN A 37 1.13 -9.97 -10.57
CA ASN A 37 -0.17 -9.49 -11.04
C ASN A 37 -0.19 -7.97 -11.23
N ALA A 38 -0.11 -7.52 -12.45
CA ALA A 38 -0.25 -6.12 -12.83
C ALA A 38 -1.67 -5.77 -13.35
N LYS A 39 -2.69 -6.58 -13.04
CA LYS A 39 -4.02 -6.43 -13.64
C LYS A 39 -5.14 -6.56 -12.61
N VAL A 40 -6.06 -5.60 -12.64
CA VAL A 40 -7.39 -5.73 -12.05
C VAL A 40 -8.37 -6.14 -13.16
N ARG A 41 -9.14 -7.20 -12.94
CA ARG A 41 -10.13 -7.70 -13.88
C ARG A 41 -11.52 -7.61 -13.25
N GLY A 42 -12.52 -7.25 -14.06
CA GLY A 42 -13.89 -7.14 -13.61
C GLY A 42 -14.83 -6.86 -14.77
N THR A 43 -16.11 -6.83 -14.48
CA THR A 43 -17.16 -6.45 -15.43
C THR A 43 -17.80 -5.14 -15.00
N VAL A 44 -18.14 -4.32 -15.96
CA VAL A 44 -18.88 -3.08 -15.74
C VAL A 44 -20.09 -3.03 -16.68
N PRO A 45 -21.20 -2.38 -16.32
CA PRO A 45 -22.33 -2.18 -17.21
C PRO A 45 -21.89 -1.51 -18.53
N LYS A 46 -22.58 -1.80 -19.62
CA LYS A 46 -22.34 -1.09 -20.88
C LYS A 46 -22.67 0.39 -20.71
N GLY A 47 -21.75 1.28 -21.11
CA GLY A 47 -21.95 2.73 -20.96
C GLY A 47 -20.73 3.53 -21.39
N SER A 48 -20.84 4.85 -21.26
CA SER A 48 -19.73 5.79 -21.45
C SER A 48 -19.07 6.09 -20.13
N TYR A 49 -17.76 5.98 -20.08
CA TYR A 49 -16.97 6.19 -18.87
C TYR A 49 -15.97 7.32 -19.08
N VAL A 50 -15.89 8.24 -18.13
CA VAL A 50 -15.03 9.43 -18.19
C VAL A 50 -13.72 9.27 -17.44
N GLY A 51 -13.53 8.16 -16.72
CA GLY A 51 -12.34 7.91 -15.91
C GLY A 51 -12.47 6.64 -15.07
N VAL A 52 -11.55 6.50 -14.13
CA VAL A 52 -11.54 5.40 -13.17
C VAL A 52 -11.35 5.95 -11.75
N ARG A 53 -12.03 5.34 -10.80
CA ARG A 53 -11.83 5.56 -9.37
C ARG A 53 -11.59 4.22 -8.68
N TYR A 54 -10.58 4.18 -7.81
CA TYR A 54 -10.28 3.01 -7.00
C TYR A 54 -9.69 3.43 -5.65
N SER A 55 -9.61 2.50 -4.72
CA SER A 55 -8.86 2.69 -3.47
C SER A 55 -7.66 1.76 -3.44
N VAL A 56 -6.51 2.27 -3.02
CA VAL A 56 -5.39 1.46 -2.57
C VAL A 56 -5.62 1.23 -1.08
N SER A 57 -6.24 0.11 -0.77
CA SER A 57 -6.65 -0.25 0.58
C SER A 57 -7.28 -1.64 0.61
N VAL A 58 -7.42 -2.21 1.80
CA VAL A 58 -8.32 -3.35 2.06
C VAL A 58 -9.63 -2.81 2.62
N PRO A 59 -10.81 -3.29 2.17
CA PRO A 59 -12.10 -2.92 2.75
C PRO A 59 -12.13 -3.16 4.28
N GLU A 60 -12.82 -2.30 5.04
CA GLU A 60 -12.87 -2.38 6.51
C GLU A 60 -13.23 -3.78 7.01
N SER A 61 -14.27 -4.37 6.43
CA SER A 61 -14.76 -5.70 6.81
C SER A 61 -13.78 -6.85 6.55
N LEU A 62 -12.69 -6.58 5.79
CA LEU A 62 -11.67 -7.56 5.44
C LEU A 62 -10.29 -7.22 6.02
N ASN A 63 -10.12 -6.03 6.60
CA ASN A 63 -8.80 -5.53 6.99
C ASN A 63 -8.23 -6.24 8.21
N HIS A 64 -9.08 -6.60 9.17
CA HIS A 64 -8.67 -7.18 10.45
C HIS A 64 -9.01 -8.66 10.56
N THR A 65 -9.02 -9.35 9.42
CA THR A 65 -9.30 -10.79 9.36
C THR A 65 -8.05 -11.60 9.68
N ASP A 66 -8.24 -12.78 10.25
CA ASP A 66 -7.16 -13.74 10.50
C ASP A 66 -6.57 -14.27 9.18
N PRO A 67 -5.29 -13.99 8.88
CA PRO A 67 -4.68 -14.43 7.62
C PRO A 67 -4.56 -15.96 7.52
N THR A 68 -4.69 -16.71 8.62
CA THR A 68 -4.67 -18.18 8.60
C THR A 68 -6.00 -18.79 8.13
N THR A 69 -7.08 -18.03 8.20
CA THR A 69 -8.45 -18.51 7.91
C THR A 69 -9.04 -17.93 6.62
N VAL A 70 -8.46 -16.84 6.10
CA VAL A 70 -8.98 -16.16 4.91
C VAL A 70 -8.30 -16.64 3.63
N PRO A 71 -9.03 -16.61 2.49
CA PRO A 71 -8.46 -16.95 1.20
C PRO A 71 -7.46 -15.89 0.70
N SER A 72 -6.61 -16.32 -0.25
CA SER A 72 -5.74 -15.41 -0.99
C SER A 72 -6.56 -14.32 -1.71
N PRO A 73 -6.05 -13.07 -1.75
CA PRO A 73 -4.70 -12.63 -1.35
C PRO A 73 -4.58 -12.17 0.11
N LEU A 74 -5.63 -12.25 0.92
CA LEU A 74 -5.63 -11.77 2.29
C LEU A 74 -4.77 -12.63 3.25
N ASN A 75 -4.43 -13.85 2.86
CA ASN A 75 -3.57 -14.75 3.62
C ASN A 75 -2.07 -14.55 3.39
N LEU A 76 -1.66 -13.51 2.64
CA LEU A 76 -0.24 -13.22 2.43
C LEU A 76 0.35 -12.50 3.64
N THR A 77 1.18 -13.19 4.39
CA THR A 77 1.79 -12.69 5.63
C THR A 77 2.67 -11.47 5.41
N ALA A 78 3.37 -11.39 4.27
CA ALA A 78 4.16 -10.23 3.88
C ALA A 78 3.34 -8.93 3.79
N MET A 79 2.02 -9.05 3.50
CA MET A 79 1.08 -7.93 3.46
C MET A 79 0.33 -7.73 4.78
N GLY A 80 0.52 -8.58 5.78
CA GLY A 80 -0.02 -8.40 7.12
C GLY A 80 0.91 -7.53 7.98
N TRP A 81 0.32 -6.81 8.96
CA TRP A 81 1.05 -6.29 10.11
C TRP A 81 0.77 -7.16 11.32
N ASN A 82 -0.28 -6.83 12.03
CA ASN A 82 -0.84 -7.63 13.11
C ASN A 82 -2.37 -7.56 13.02
N TRP A 83 -3.06 -8.29 13.85
CA TRP A 83 -4.53 -8.34 13.82
C TRP A 83 -5.17 -6.98 14.10
N GLN A 84 -4.58 -6.18 14.98
CA GLN A 84 -5.10 -4.86 15.32
C GLN A 84 -4.95 -3.86 14.17
N PHE A 85 -3.78 -3.80 13.50
CA PHE A 85 -3.55 -2.89 12.37
C PHE A 85 -4.05 -3.46 11.04
N GLY A 86 -4.14 -4.79 10.94
CA GLY A 86 -4.64 -5.48 9.75
C GLY A 86 -3.60 -5.59 8.65
N HIS A 87 -4.01 -5.26 7.41
CA HIS A 87 -3.17 -5.43 6.23
C HIS A 87 -2.42 -4.14 5.86
N LYS A 88 -1.24 -4.30 5.29
CA LYS A 88 -0.58 -3.25 4.50
C LYS A 88 -1.37 -3.05 3.20
N PHE A 89 -1.73 -1.82 2.90
CA PHE A 89 -2.45 -1.44 1.67
C PHE A 89 -1.49 -1.20 0.51
N MET A 90 -0.28 -0.77 0.84
CA MET A 90 0.85 -0.63 -0.07
C MET A 90 2.11 -1.03 0.69
N LYS A 91 2.93 -1.86 0.05
CA LYS A 91 4.26 -2.24 0.50
C LYS A 91 5.23 -1.94 -0.64
N VAL A 92 6.13 -1.00 -0.43
CA VAL A 92 7.26 -0.71 -1.31
C VAL A 92 8.50 -0.66 -0.46
N GLU A 93 9.49 -1.44 -0.83
CA GLU A 93 10.77 -1.53 -0.16
C GLU A 93 11.86 -1.27 -1.19
N LEU A 94 12.73 -0.30 -0.89
CA LEU A 94 13.84 0.08 -1.74
C LEU A 94 15.12 -0.37 -1.06
N GLU A 95 15.93 -1.12 -1.77
CA GLU A 95 17.23 -1.57 -1.35
C GLU A 95 18.31 -0.87 -2.17
N GLN A 96 19.44 -0.63 -1.56
CA GLN A 96 20.60 -0.05 -2.24
C GLN A 96 21.26 -1.12 -3.14
N ASP A 97 21.50 -0.76 -4.40
CA ASP A 97 22.23 -1.58 -5.36
C ASP A 97 23.70 -1.11 -5.49
N GLY A 98 24.46 -1.19 -4.41
CA GLY A 98 25.85 -0.71 -4.36
C GLY A 98 25.96 0.82 -4.40
N GLY A 99 27.14 1.35 -4.33
CA GLY A 99 27.42 2.79 -4.43
C GLY A 99 27.49 3.50 -3.06
N ILE A 100 26.79 4.62 -2.89
CA ILE A 100 26.82 5.38 -1.63
C ILE A 100 26.03 4.62 -0.56
N PRO A 101 26.64 4.31 0.59
CA PRO A 101 25.92 3.65 1.68
C PRO A 101 24.71 4.49 2.13
N TRP A 102 23.57 3.81 2.36
CA TRP A 102 22.40 4.42 2.98
C TRP A 102 22.51 4.33 4.50
N GLY A 103 21.78 5.17 5.21
CA GLY A 103 21.68 5.11 6.66
C GLY A 103 20.95 3.86 7.18
N SER A 104 20.16 3.20 6.32
CA SER A 104 19.59 1.87 6.58
C SER A 104 19.71 0.99 5.34
N GLU A 105 19.73 -0.34 5.53
CA GLU A 105 19.82 -1.28 4.40
C GLU A 105 18.60 -1.21 3.49
N ILE A 106 17.43 -0.96 4.04
CA ILE A 106 16.15 -0.90 3.31
C ILE A 106 15.40 0.37 3.70
N TYR A 107 14.86 1.05 2.71
CA TYR A 107 13.92 2.14 2.88
C TYR A 107 12.48 1.64 2.68
N TYR A 108 11.64 1.81 3.68
CA TYR A 108 10.29 1.27 3.72
C TYR A 108 9.23 2.31 3.38
N LEU A 109 8.24 1.92 2.58
CA LEU A 109 6.96 2.58 2.49
C LEU A 109 5.86 1.54 2.71
N HIS A 110 5.36 1.49 3.92
CA HIS A 110 4.22 0.66 4.29
C HIS A 110 3.03 1.55 4.63
N VAL A 111 1.99 1.47 3.81
CA VAL A 111 0.73 2.18 4.06
C VAL A 111 -0.30 1.20 4.57
N GLY A 112 -0.92 1.51 5.67
CA GLY A 112 -2.01 0.75 6.28
C GLY A 112 -2.70 1.57 7.36
N SER A 113 -3.72 1.00 7.98
CA SER A 113 -4.42 1.64 9.10
C SER A 113 -3.52 1.73 10.33
N THR A 114 -3.59 2.84 11.06
CA THR A 114 -2.87 3.06 12.31
C THR A 114 -3.78 3.74 13.35
N ASP A 115 -3.28 3.92 14.56
CA ASP A 115 -4.08 4.43 15.68
C ASP A 115 -5.33 3.55 15.90
N CYS A 116 -5.13 2.24 15.91
CA CYS A 116 -6.20 1.27 16.04
C CYS A 116 -6.34 0.82 17.50
N VAL A 117 -7.59 0.69 17.94
CA VAL A 117 -7.99 0.14 19.25
C VAL A 117 -8.83 -1.11 19.05
N GLY A 118 -8.97 -1.92 20.11
CA GLY A 118 -9.63 -3.22 20.05
C GLY A 118 -8.66 -4.36 19.75
N ASP A 119 -9.04 -5.57 20.12
CA ASP A 119 -8.27 -6.80 19.88
C ASP A 119 -9.11 -7.82 19.09
N PRO A 120 -8.98 -7.85 17.76
CA PRO A 120 -9.71 -8.82 16.94
C PRO A 120 -9.40 -10.28 17.28
N ALA A 121 -8.21 -10.57 17.83
CA ALA A 121 -7.85 -11.92 18.29
C ALA A 121 -8.66 -12.34 19.53
N ALA A 122 -9.05 -11.39 20.36
CA ALA A 122 -9.96 -11.61 21.48
C ALA A 122 -11.45 -11.52 21.09
N GLY A 123 -11.77 -11.23 19.83
CA GLY A 123 -13.14 -11.09 19.31
C GLY A 123 -13.66 -9.65 19.33
N ASP A 124 -12.85 -8.67 19.70
CA ASP A 124 -13.22 -7.27 19.64
C ASP A 124 -13.17 -6.75 18.20
N LYS A 125 -13.96 -5.73 17.90
CA LYS A 125 -13.85 -5.02 16.64
C LYS A 125 -12.68 -4.03 16.70
N ALA A 126 -11.75 -4.11 15.74
CA ALA A 126 -10.75 -3.07 15.59
C ALA A 126 -11.36 -1.80 15.00
N GLU A 127 -11.00 -0.65 15.58
CA GLU A 127 -11.37 0.68 15.09
C GLU A 127 -10.10 1.53 14.99
N CYS A 128 -9.86 2.13 13.80
CA CYS A 128 -8.64 2.87 13.54
C CYS A 128 -8.92 4.36 13.39
N GLY A 129 -8.27 5.17 14.21
CA GLY A 129 -8.34 6.64 14.13
C GLY A 129 -7.72 7.17 12.83
N LEU A 130 -6.72 6.47 12.28
CA LEU A 130 -6.08 6.79 11.02
C LEU A 130 -6.26 5.63 10.01
N PRO A 131 -7.39 5.57 9.31
CA PRO A 131 -7.69 4.46 8.38
C PRO A 131 -6.83 4.44 7.12
N ASN A 132 -6.13 5.52 6.78
CA ASN A 132 -5.13 5.65 5.71
C ASN A 132 -5.51 5.02 4.35
N ARG A 133 -6.79 5.04 3.98
CA ARG A 133 -7.29 4.50 2.72
C ARG A 133 -7.10 5.49 1.59
N ASN A 134 -6.21 5.21 0.68
CA ASN A 134 -5.92 6.07 -0.46
C ASN A 134 -6.99 5.95 -1.55
N LYS A 135 -7.72 7.04 -1.81
CA LYS A 135 -8.73 7.12 -2.89
C LYS A 135 -8.15 7.83 -4.11
N VAL A 136 -7.94 7.09 -5.17
CA VAL A 136 -7.38 7.59 -6.43
C VAL A 136 -8.48 7.80 -7.45
N THR A 137 -8.50 8.97 -8.09
CA THR A 137 -9.41 9.29 -9.20
C THR A 137 -8.59 9.77 -10.38
N LEU A 138 -8.72 9.09 -11.52
CA LEU A 138 -8.02 9.42 -12.76
C LEU A 138 -9.06 9.67 -13.86
N GLY A 139 -9.18 10.93 -14.29
CA GLY A 139 -10.04 11.32 -15.39
C GLY A 139 -9.46 10.91 -16.75
N LYS A 140 -10.30 10.90 -17.77
CA LYS A 140 -9.93 10.62 -19.18
C LYS A 140 -9.17 9.29 -19.35
N PHE A 141 -9.49 8.26 -18.55
CA PHE A 141 -8.88 6.95 -18.64
C PHE A 141 -9.64 6.02 -19.58
N ASN A 142 -8.94 5.49 -20.58
CA ASN A 142 -9.45 4.47 -21.50
C ASN A 142 -8.67 3.16 -21.31
N PRO A 143 -9.26 2.12 -20.68
CA PRO A 143 -8.56 0.88 -20.36
C PRO A 143 -8.15 0.07 -21.60
N ALA A 144 -8.73 0.32 -22.79
CA ALA A 144 -8.29 -0.33 -24.02
C ALA A 144 -6.96 0.21 -24.55
N LYS A 145 -6.67 1.51 -24.30
CA LYS A 145 -5.51 2.22 -24.89
C LYS A 145 -4.48 2.66 -23.84
N GLN A 146 -4.82 2.59 -22.57
CA GLN A 146 -4.04 3.18 -21.48
C GLN A 146 -3.89 2.20 -20.34
N ARG A 147 -2.90 2.45 -19.52
CA ARG A 147 -2.65 1.79 -18.23
C ARG A 147 -2.40 2.84 -17.15
N ILE A 148 -2.49 2.42 -15.91
CA ILE A 148 -2.14 3.25 -14.75
C ILE A 148 -0.69 2.90 -14.38
N ALA A 149 0.15 3.90 -14.23
CA ALA A 149 1.50 3.76 -13.73
C ALA A 149 1.62 4.34 -12.31
N ILE A 150 2.42 3.70 -11.48
CA ILE A 150 2.96 4.27 -10.25
C ILE A 150 4.28 4.94 -10.65
N ASP A 151 4.42 6.23 -10.37
CA ASP A 151 5.59 7.03 -10.69
C ASP A 151 6.45 7.17 -9.42
N PHE A 152 7.46 6.33 -9.30
CA PHE A 152 8.32 6.30 -8.11
C PHE A 152 9.12 7.58 -7.92
N GLN A 153 9.52 8.26 -8.99
CA GLN A 153 10.21 9.54 -8.87
C GLN A 153 9.31 10.60 -8.20
N ARG A 154 8.02 10.61 -8.53
CA ARG A 154 7.06 11.51 -7.90
C ARG A 154 6.66 11.06 -6.50
N LEU A 155 6.59 9.75 -6.29
CA LEU A 155 6.24 9.19 -4.98
C LEU A 155 7.34 9.50 -3.95
N PHE A 156 8.60 9.26 -4.30
CA PHE A 156 9.74 9.41 -3.40
C PHE A 156 10.50 10.73 -3.55
N GLY A 157 10.11 11.61 -4.50
CA GLY A 157 10.84 12.86 -4.77
C GLY A 157 10.84 13.89 -3.64
N GLY A 158 10.02 13.71 -2.62
CA GLY A 158 9.97 14.58 -1.44
C GLY A 158 10.75 14.06 -0.22
N VAL A 159 11.44 12.93 -0.34
CA VAL A 159 12.19 12.29 0.74
C VAL A 159 13.61 11.97 0.29
N ASN A 160 14.52 11.84 1.24
CA ASN A 160 15.89 11.37 0.98
C ASN A 160 15.98 9.87 1.34
N VAL A 161 15.80 9.02 0.35
CA VAL A 161 15.82 7.55 0.55
C VAL A 161 17.18 7.00 1.01
N ALA A 162 18.26 7.76 0.78
CA ALA A 162 19.63 7.39 1.17
C ALA A 162 20.08 8.07 2.48
N GLY A 163 19.25 8.97 3.04
CA GLY A 163 19.59 9.71 4.25
C GLY A 163 19.48 8.89 5.53
N ASP A 164 20.11 9.41 6.58
CA ASP A 164 19.91 8.93 7.95
C ASP A 164 18.55 9.42 8.45
N ASN A 165 17.49 8.82 7.96
CA ASN A 165 16.13 9.14 8.41
C ASN A 165 15.88 8.53 9.80
N MET A 166 16.83 8.77 10.68
CA MET A 166 16.85 8.38 12.10
C MET A 166 15.87 9.28 12.87
N GLY A 167 14.63 9.34 12.44
CA GLY A 167 13.55 9.98 13.19
C GLY A 167 13.29 9.24 14.47
N GLY A 168 14.09 9.54 15.46
CA GLY A 168 13.94 9.44 16.89
C GLY A 168 12.97 8.40 17.43
N MET A 169 13.47 7.21 17.67
CA MET A 169 13.19 6.53 18.91
C MET A 169 14.55 6.32 19.61
N GLU A 170 14.88 7.21 20.54
CA GLU A 170 15.97 6.98 21.48
C GLU A 170 15.77 5.61 22.12
N GLY A 171 16.67 4.66 21.84
CA GLY A 171 16.68 3.34 22.42
C GLY A 171 16.35 2.15 21.51
N MET A 172 16.05 2.34 20.23
CA MET A 172 15.98 1.24 19.25
C MET A 172 17.26 1.16 18.44
N GLU A 173 18.00 0.06 18.59
CA GLU A 173 19.27 -0.23 17.92
C GLU A 173 19.19 -0.41 16.39
N MET A 174 18.01 -0.30 15.77
CA MET A 174 17.83 -0.35 14.32
C MET A 174 16.94 0.79 13.85
N ALA A 175 17.56 1.80 13.30
CA ALA A 175 16.87 2.86 12.60
C ALA A 175 16.31 2.31 11.28
N MET A 176 15.02 2.10 11.22
CA MET A 176 14.34 1.76 9.98
C MET A 176 14.06 3.05 9.21
N GLY A 177 14.71 3.21 8.04
CA GLY A 177 14.44 4.32 7.13
C GLY A 177 13.05 4.22 6.52
N GLY A 178 12.36 5.35 6.34
CA GLY A 178 11.11 5.40 5.58
C GLY A 178 9.86 5.70 6.38
N CYS A 179 8.72 5.26 5.87
CA CYS A 179 7.40 5.54 6.41
C CYS A 179 6.59 4.26 6.62
N MET A 180 6.18 4.01 7.84
CA MET A 180 5.26 2.94 8.23
C MET A 180 3.90 3.49 8.69
N SER A 181 3.39 4.51 8.00
CA SER A 181 2.12 5.20 8.32
C SER A 181 2.10 5.89 9.70
N ALA A 182 3.26 6.09 10.33
CA ALA A 182 3.36 6.79 11.60
C ALA A 182 3.23 8.30 11.42
N ILE A 183 2.43 8.93 12.28
CA ILE A 183 2.12 10.37 12.18
C ILE A 183 3.34 11.26 12.50
N ASP A 184 4.24 10.76 13.29
CA ASP A 184 5.45 11.42 13.78
C ASP A 184 6.70 11.10 12.92
N SER A 185 6.59 10.19 11.96
CA SER A 185 7.67 9.91 11.03
C SER A 185 7.85 11.08 10.03
N PRO A 186 9.05 11.67 9.93
CA PRO A 186 9.31 12.81 9.04
C PRO A 186 9.05 12.48 7.57
N ASP A 187 9.29 11.25 7.15
CA ASP A 187 9.13 10.82 5.76
C ASP A 187 7.67 10.54 5.37
N CYS A 188 6.81 10.22 6.34
CA CYS A 188 5.42 9.93 6.04
C CYS A 188 4.67 11.14 5.46
N GLY A 189 4.97 12.35 5.91
CA GLY A 189 4.32 13.57 5.41
C GLY A 189 4.46 13.76 3.89
N PRO A 190 5.68 13.84 3.33
CA PRO A 190 5.90 13.95 1.88
C PRO A 190 5.33 12.78 1.08
N LEU A 191 5.47 11.53 1.54
CA LEU A 191 4.96 10.34 0.86
C LEU A 191 3.43 10.32 0.81
N PHE A 192 2.76 10.62 1.94
CA PHE A 192 1.30 10.75 2.00
C PHE A 192 0.79 11.88 1.10
N SER A 193 1.52 13.01 1.06
CA SER A 193 1.22 14.11 0.14
C SER A 193 1.29 13.67 -1.32
N ALA A 194 2.33 12.94 -1.73
CA ALA A 194 2.46 12.40 -3.08
C ALA A 194 1.33 11.40 -3.43
N LEU A 195 0.86 10.64 -2.46
CA LEU A 195 -0.30 9.75 -2.59
C LEU A 195 -1.64 10.51 -2.57
N GLY A 196 -1.66 11.81 -2.26
CA GLY A 196 -2.88 12.59 -2.09
C GLY A 196 -3.65 12.22 -0.82
N MET A 197 -2.95 11.75 0.19
CA MET A 197 -3.50 11.32 1.46
C MET A 197 -3.26 12.38 2.54
N LYS A 198 -4.10 12.34 3.55
CA LYS A 198 -3.93 13.12 4.77
C LYS A 198 -3.14 12.29 5.77
N LEU A 199 -2.11 12.87 6.37
CA LEU A 199 -1.42 12.30 7.53
C LEU A 199 -1.80 13.12 8.77
N GLY A 200 -2.52 12.52 9.72
CA GLY A 200 -3.00 13.22 10.90
C GLY A 200 -3.83 14.47 10.57
N THR A 201 -3.36 15.65 10.95
CA THR A 201 -4.03 16.94 10.73
C THR A 201 -3.61 17.66 9.44
N THR A 202 -2.68 17.10 8.64
CA THR A 202 -2.21 17.72 7.41
C THR A 202 -3.33 17.91 6.39
N LYS A 203 -3.16 18.88 5.48
CA LYS A 203 -4.12 19.08 4.39
C LYS A 203 -3.89 18.04 3.30
N THR A 204 -4.98 17.52 2.74
CA THR A 204 -4.93 16.67 1.56
C THR A 204 -4.47 17.48 0.34
N THR A 205 -3.53 16.93 -0.41
CA THR A 205 -3.06 17.46 -1.69
C THR A 205 -3.61 16.65 -2.85
N ALA A 206 -3.49 17.15 -4.07
CA ALA A 206 -3.75 16.34 -5.25
C ALA A 206 -2.65 15.26 -5.37
N GLN A 207 -3.03 13.99 -5.54
CA GLN A 207 -2.09 12.91 -5.71
C GLN A 207 -1.24 13.09 -6.99
N THR A 208 0.03 12.71 -6.95
CA THR A 208 0.98 12.77 -8.05
C THR A 208 1.59 11.42 -8.40
N ALA A 209 1.51 10.45 -7.49
CA ALA A 209 2.12 9.13 -7.62
C ALA A 209 1.48 8.26 -8.70
N PHE A 210 0.17 8.41 -8.96
CA PHE A 210 -0.53 7.62 -9.97
C PHE A 210 -0.85 8.45 -11.20
N ARG A 211 -0.52 7.94 -12.38
CA ARG A 211 -0.79 8.63 -13.65
C ARG A 211 -1.24 7.69 -14.75
N VAL A 212 -1.97 8.25 -15.71
CA VAL A 212 -2.39 7.55 -16.92
C VAL A 212 -1.24 7.60 -17.93
N VAL A 213 -0.90 6.46 -18.49
CA VAL A 213 0.11 6.32 -19.55
C VAL A 213 -0.45 5.52 -20.72
N ARG A 214 0.09 5.70 -21.92
CA ARG A 214 -0.24 4.87 -23.08
C ARG A 214 0.27 3.45 -22.89
N LYS A 215 -0.46 2.48 -23.46
CA LYS A 215 0.01 1.10 -23.59
C LYS A 215 1.15 1.00 -24.58
#